data_7ec2071b2eb9e435063c1e3b63c8cce5
#
_entry.id   7ec2071b2eb9e435063c1e3b63c8cce5
#
_cell.length_a   1.000
_cell.length_b   1.000
_cell.length_c   1.000
_cell.angle_alpha   90.00
_cell.angle_beta   90.00
_cell.angle_gamma   90.00
#
_symmetry.space_group_name_H-M   'P 1'
#
loop_
_entity.id
_entity.type
_entity.pdbx_description
1 polymer ?
#
loop_
_entity_poly.entity_id
_entity_poly.type
_entity_poly.pdbx_seq_one_letter_code
_entity_poly.pdbx_strand_id
1 'polypeptide(L)'
;RQMCIRDSIMTQLRFHPRLKTGNFWHKLIYPYQVWLDGLYMGQPFYLEYENRYNERKNYYDIINQFKMVRKYLYDPETGLYHHAYDEYRERDWADKETGLSPNFWLRSIGWFLMALVDCYEMASEELYDCKRALGDLYREAIKGVLKWQDADSRLFYQLIALPRVEGNYLETSGSLMVAYSIMKACRLELLLSDKYLRTGEEIFLAVLERQMTFHDGRFHLGGTCEVAGLGPRHERNGSVEYYLSEKIVEDDPKAQGVLMMTYGEYLLTHDNPEIAIKE
;
A
#
# COMPACT_ATOMS: atom_id res chain seq x y z
N ARG A 1 16.79 -23.23 11.92
CA ARG A 1 17.08 -22.06 11.05
C ARG A 1 15.90 -21.09 10.94
N GLN A 2 14.67 -21.57 10.67
CA GLN A 2 13.49 -20.68 10.57
C GLN A 2 13.19 -19.92 11.87
N MET A 3 13.30 -20.56 13.02
CA MET A 3 13.11 -19.89 14.33
C MET A 3 14.13 -18.76 14.54
N CYS A 4 15.39 -18.95 14.16
CA CYS A 4 16.43 -17.93 14.29
C CYS A 4 16.18 -16.69 13.43
N ILE A 5 15.70 -16.87 12.18
CA ILE A 5 15.40 -15.75 11.28
C ILE A 5 14.23 -14.94 11.83
N ARG A 6 13.13 -15.59 12.16
CA ARG A 6 11.94 -14.96 12.75
C ARG A 6 12.28 -14.15 14.00
N ASP A 7 13.01 -14.76 14.95
CA ASP A 7 13.34 -14.12 16.22
C ASP A 7 14.35 -12.97 16.03
N SER A 8 15.24 -13.08 15.04
CA SER A 8 16.14 -11.99 14.65
C SER A 8 15.38 -10.79 14.10
N ILE A 9 14.39 -11.02 13.21
CA ILE A 9 13.55 -9.95 12.66
C ILE A 9 12.73 -9.30 13.77
N MET A 10 12.12 -10.10 14.65
CA MET A 10 11.38 -9.55 15.79
C MET A 10 12.27 -8.77 16.75
N THR A 11 13.51 -9.21 16.97
CA THR A 11 14.49 -8.47 17.77
C THR A 11 14.81 -7.12 17.12
N GLN A 12 15.01 -7.06 15.80
CA GLN A 12 15.19 -5.79 15.10
C GLN A 12 13.98 -4.88 15.31
N LEU A 13 12.76 -5.40 15.19
CA LEU A 13 11.54 -4.61 15.37
C LEU A 13 11.42 -4.04 16.80
N ARG A 14 11.73 -4.83 17.82
CA ARG A 14 11.69 -4.40 19.24
C ARG A 14 12.63 -3.23 19.54
N PHE A 15 13.78 -3.19 18.90
CA PHE A 15 14.79 -2.14 19.08
C PHE A 15 14.76 -1.07 17.97
N HIS A 16 13.84 -1.18 17.02
CA HIS A 16 13.71 -0.18 15.96
C HIS A 16 13.29 1.16 16.54
N PRO A 17 13.94 2.27 16.18
CA PRO A 17 13.59 3.59 16.68
C PRO A 17 12.15 3.97 16.33
N ARG A 18 11.56 4.81 17.17
CA ARG A 18 10.18 5.27 17.02
C ARG A 18 10.09 6.78 17.09
N LEU A 19 9.06 7.31 16.48
CA LEU A 19 8.60 8.68 16.68
C LEU A 19 8.01 8.85 18.08
N LYS A 20 7.81 10.07 18.53
CA LYS A 20 7.05 10.40 19.76
C LYS A 20 5.61 9.88 19.69
N THR A 21 5.05 9.76 18.50
CA THR A 21 3.73 9.19 18.23
C THR A 21 3.65 7.67 18.42
N GLY A 22 4.81 6.99 18.55
CA GLY A 22 4.95 5.55 18.67
C GLY A 22 5.18 4.82 17.33
N ASN A 23 5.04 5.47 16.19
CA ASN A 23 5.32 4.86 14.91
C ASN A 23 6.80 4.52 14.75
N PHE A 24 7.08 3.39 14.10
CA PHE A 24 8.44 3.06 13.70
C PHE A 24 8.98 4.08 12.69
N TRP A 25 10.26 4.41 12.79
CA TRP A 25 10.94 5.09 11.68
C TRP A 25 10.86 4.21 10.44
N HIS A 26 10.73 4.82 9.27
CA HIS A 26 10.69 4.05 8.03
C HIS A 26 11.95 3.18 7.85
N LYS A 27 13.12 3.74 8.09
CA LYS A 27 14.44 3.06 8.10
C LYS A 27 15.40 3.82 9.02
N LEU A 28 16.47 3.16 9.46
CA LEU A 28 17.51 3.81 10.29
C LEU A 28 18.15 5.02 9.58
N ILE A 29 18.29 4.97 8.26
CA ILE A 29 18.82 6.08 7.44
C ILE A 29 17.81 7.22 7.21
N TYR A 30 16.56 7.04 7.61
CA TYR A 30 15.48 8.03 7.54
C TYR A 30 14.94 8.32 8.94
N PRO A 31 15.76 8.94 9.82
CA PRO A 31 15.36 9.19 11.20
C PRO A 31 14.17 10.13 11.26
N TYR A 32 13.30 9.87 12.24
CA TYR A 32 12.11 10.66 12.54
C TYR A 32 11.05 10.73 11.43
N GLN A 33 11.06 9.77 10.49
CA GLN A 33 10.13 9.72 9.37
C GLN A 33 9.27 8.48 9.41
N VAL A 34 7.98 8.66 9.06
CA VAL A 34 7.04 7.56 8.75
C VAL A 34 6.66 7.68 7.28
N TRP A 35 6.74 6.56 6.57
CA TRP A 35 6.28 6.42 5.18
C TRP A 35 5.22 5.32 5.12
N LEU A 36 4.25 5.46 4.22
CA LEU A 36 3.19 4.46 4.03
C LEU A 36 3.75 3.06 3.75
N ASP A 37 4.83 2.99 2.96
CA ASP A 37 5.53 1.75 2.61
C ASP A 37 5.93 0.93 3.84
N GLY A 38 6.38 1.61 4.90
CA GLY A 38 6.82 0.98 6.13
C GLY A 38 5.74 0.18 6.84
N LEU A 39 4.48 0.51 6.62
CA LEU A 39 3.35 -0.23 7.21
C LEU A 39 3.28 -1.65 6.64
N TYR A 40 3.43 -1.82 5.33
CA TYR A 40 3.45 -3.15 4.72
C TYR A 40 4.70 -3.94 5.11
N MET A 41 5.86 -3.29 5.14
CA MET A 41 7.13 -3.95 5.46
C MET A 41 7.20 -4.49 6.89
N GLY A 42 6.48 -3.89 7.84
CA GLY A 42 6.58 -4.24 9.25
C GLY A 42 5.33 -4.88 9.86
N GLN A 43 4.14 -4.35 9.57
CA GLN A 43 2.96 -4.69 10.37
C GLN A 43 2.40 -6.11 10.12
N PRO A 44 2.36 -6.63 8.87
CA PRO A 44 1.92 -8.01 8.64
C PRO A 44 2.82 -9.03 9.37
N PHE A 45 4.13 -8.85 9.32
CA PHE A 45 5.06 -9.71 10.07
C PHE A 45 4.85 -9.59 11.58
N TYR A 46 4.71 -8.35 12.09
CA TYR A 46 4.52 -8.11 13.52
C TYR A 46 3.23 -8.76 14.01
N LEU A 47 2.14 -8.59 13.27
CA LEU A 47 0.85 -9.18 13.63
C LEU A 47 0.89 -10.71 13.64
N GLU A 48 1.50 -11.31 12.61
CA GLU A 48 1.66 -12.76 12.52
C GLU A 48 2.52 -13.31 13.66
N TYR A 49 3.59 -12.58 14.05
CA TYR A 49 4.40 -12.94 15.20
C TYR A 49 3.59 -12.91 16.50
N GLU A 50 2.79 -11.86 16.71
CA GLU A 50 1.93 -11.71 17.88
C GLU A 50 0.91 -12.85 17.97
N ASN A 51 0.31 -13.24 16.83
CA ASN A 51 -0.63 -14.35 16.78
C ASN A 51 -0.04 -15.68 17.19
N ARG A 52 1.16 -15.97 16.71
CA ARG A 52 1.74 -17.32 16.84
C ARG A 52 2.65 -17.49 18.04
N TYR A 53 3.30 -16.41 18.49
CA TYR A 53 4.46 -16.54 19.40
C TYR A 53 4.43 -15.61 20.60
N ASN A 54 3.52 -14.65 20.69
CA ASN A 54 3.51 -13.66 21.75
C ASN A 54 2.13 -13.40 22.37
N GLU A 55 1.19 -14.33 22.23
CA GLU A 55 -0.14 -14.26 22.86
C GLU A 55 -0.88 -12.95 22.59
N ARG A 56 -0.61 -12.31 21.44
CA ARG A 56 -1.26 -11.07 20.98
C ARG A 56 -1.05 -9.84 21.89
N LYS A 57 0.03 -9.83 22.68
CA LYS A 57 0.28 -8.77 23.68
C LYS A 57 0.43 -7.37 23.11
N ASN A 58 0.92 -7.26 21.88
CA ASN A 58 1.23 -5.97 21.25
C ASN A 58 0.25 -5.56 20.11
N TYR A 59 -0.94 -6.12 20.06
CA TYR A 59 -1.93 -5.78 19.04
C TYR A 59 -2.25 -4.28 18.99
N TYR A 60 -2.40 -3.65 20.18
CA TYR A 60 -2.70 -2.22 20.25
C TYR A 60 -1.55 -1.35 19.70
N ASP A 61 -0.30 -1.80 19.83
CA ASP A 61 0.83 -1.12 19.20
C ASP A 61 0.72 -1.17 17.66
N ILE A 62 0.41 -2.36 17.12
CA ILE A 62 0.21 -2.54 15.69
C ILE A 62 -0.93 -1.64 15.16
N ILE A 63 -2.08 -1.65 15.83
CA ILE A 63 -3.21 -0.80 15.43
C ILE A 63 -2.87 0.69 15.56
N ASN A 64 -2.07 1.07 16.56
CA ASN A 64 -1.62 2.44 16.71
C ASN A 64 -0.74 2.90 15.53
N GLN A 65 0.08 2.02 14.93
CA GLN A 65 0.85 2.35 13.72
C GLN A 65 -0.07 2.86 12.60
N PHE A 66 -1.18 2.17 12.34
CA PHE A 66 -2.16 2.56 11.32
C PHE A 66 -2.96 3.81 11.72
N LYS A 67 -3.42 3.90 12.96
CA LYS A 67 -4.18 5.06 13.45
C LYS A 67 -3.36 6.36 13.40
N MET A 68 -2.08 6.30 13.73
CA MET A 68 -1.21 7.48 13.66
C MET A 68 -0.92 7.88 12.22
N VAL A 69 -0.72 6.92 11.30
CA VAL A 69 -0.64 7.20 9.87
C VAL A 69 -1.91 7.92 9.39
N ARG A 70 -3.09 7.41 9.73
CA ARG A 70 -4.35 8.09 9.41
C ARG A 70 -4.41 9.51 9.97
N LYS A 71 -3.96 9.69 11.21
CA LYS A 71 -4.00 11.01 11.89
C LYS A 71 -3.10 12.05 11.22
N TYR A 72 -1.92 11.66 10.76
CA TYR A 72 -0.90 12.60 10.31
C TYR A 72 -0.78 12.69 8.79
N LEU A 73 -1.05 11.63 8.04
CA LEU A 73 -0.82 11.58 6.59
C LEU A 73 -2.09 11.70 5.74
N TYR A 74 -3.28 11.57 6.35
CA TYR A 74 -4.54 11.65 5.62
C TYR A 74 -4.89 13.08 5.26
N ASP A 75 -5.22 13.28 4.00
CA ASP A 75 -5.78 14.54 3.48
C ASP A 75 -7.30 14.40 3.26
N PRO A 76 -8.13 15.14 4.01
CA PRO A 76 -9.57 15.06 3.90
C PRO A 76 -10.13 15.65 2.60
N GLU A 77 -9.41 16.53 1.91
CA GLU A 77 -9.88 17.16 0.67
C GLU A 77 -9.83 16.17 -0.49
N THR A 78 -8.73 15.45 -0.62
CA THR A 78 -8.55 14.44 -1.68
C THR A 78 -9.08 13.07 -1.27
N GLY A 79 -9.10 12.76 0.02
CA GLY A 79 -9.35 11.44 0.58
C GLY A 79 -8.16 10.49 0.45
N LEU A 80 -6.98 11.01 0.16
CA LEU A 80 -5.73 10.27 -0.04
C LEU A 80 -4.80 10.39 1.18
N TYR A 81 -3.68 9.69 1.10
CA TYR A 81 -2.62 9.73 2.10
C TYR A 81 -1.33 10.23 1.47
N HIS A 82 -0.68 11.20 2.08
CA HIS A 82 0.65 11.64 1.69
C HIS A 82 1.66 10.49 1.79
N HIS A 83 2.70 10.50 0.96
CA HIS A 83 3.71 9.44 0.93
C HIS A 83 4.40 9.28 2.30
N ALA A 84 4.76 10.39 2.94
CA ALA A 84 5.49 10.40 4.19
C ALA A 84 5.21 11.62 5.07
N TYR A 85 5.61 11.48 6.35
CA TYR A 85 5.58 12.50 7.38
C TYR A 85 6.94 12.55 8.08
N ASP A 86 7.49 13.75 8.26
CA ASP A 86 8.68 14.04 9.06
C ASP A 86 8.27 14.75 10.37
N GLU A 87 8.47 14.10 11.52
CA GLU A 87 8.08 14.62 12.83
C GLU A 87 8.79 15.94 13.18
N TYR A 88 10.03 16.12 12.74
CA TYR A 88 10.82 17.31 13.02
C TYR A 88 10.68 18.41 11.95
N ARG A 89 10.07 18.10 10.79
CA ARG A 89 9.86 19.05 9.68
C ARG A 89 11.15 19.67 9.13
N GLU A 90 12.24 18.92 9.25
CA GLU A 90 13.58 19.41 8.88
C GLU A 90 13.99 18.99 7.47
N ARG A 91 13.36 17.93 6.94
CA ARG A 91 13.71 17.40 5.60
C ARG A 91 13.30 18.37 4.50
N ASP A 92 14.10 18.42 3.44
CA ASP A 92 13.88 19.31 2.29
C ASP A 92 12.50 19.09 1.64
N TRP A 93 12.05 17.86 1.61
CA TRP A 93 10.75 17.47 1.07
C TRP A 93 9.57 17.75 2.02
N ALA A 94 9.84 17.96 3.30
CA ALA A 94 8.79 18.10 4.30
C ALA A 94 8.28 19.53 4.36
N ASP A 95 6.98 19.69 4.29
CA ASP A 95 6.31 20.96 4.58
C ASP A 95 6.65 21.43 6.00
N LYS A 96 7.01 22.69 6.15
CA LYS A 96 7.55 23.24 7.41
C LYS A 96 6.49 23.43 8.50
N GLU A 97 5.22 23.44 8.13
CA GLU A 97 4.12 23.56 9.09
C GLU A 97 3.52 22.20 9.46
N THR A 98 3.35 21.31 8.48
CA THR A 98 2.67 20.04 8.66
C THR A 98 3.61 18.85 8.79
N GLY A 99 4.81 18.91 8.20
CA GLY A 99 5.75 17.79 8.10
C GLY A 99 5.44 16.79 6.98
N LEU A 100 4.44 17.07 6.15
CA LEU A 100 3.97 16.19 5.10
C LEU A 100 4.81 16.29 3.83
N SER A 101 4.90 15.19 3.09
CA SER A 101 5.42 15.21 1.72
C SER A 101 4.40 15.85 0.77
N PRO A 102 4.86 16.50 -0.33
CA PRO A 102 3.96 17.35 -1.14
C PRO A 102 2.95 16.57 -1.97
N ASN A 103 3.25 15.32 -2.37
CA ASN A 103 2.46 14.58 -3.35
C ASN A 103 1.97 13.21 -2.84
N PHE A 104 0.92 12.72 -3.52
CA PHE A 104 0.31 11.41 -3.30
C PHE A 104 0.87 10.42 -4.32
N TRP A 105 1.78 9.54 -3.90
CA TRP A 105 2.38 8.53 -4.76
C TRP A 105 1.59 7.24 -4.70
N LEU A 106 1.12 6.76 -5.84
CA LEU A 106 0.22 5.61 -5.94
C LEU A 106 0.77 4.36 -5.25
N ARG A 107 2.03 3.99 -5.51
CA ARG A 107 2.59 2.74 -4.94
C ARG A 107 2.69 2.78 -3.42
N SER A 108 2.99 3.93 -2.81
CA SER A 108 2.99 4.03 -1.34
C SER A 108 1.59 3.83 -0.76
N ILE A 109 0.57 4.40 -1.41
CA ILE A 109 -0.84 4.18 -1.05
C ILE A 109 -1.21 2.71 -1.25
N GLY A 110 -0.76 2.08 -2.34
CA GLY A 110 -0.95 0.66 -2.61
C GLY A 110 -0.38 -0.22 -1.48
N TRP A 111 0.84 0.04 -1.02
CA TRP A 111 1.42 -0.65 0.12
C TRP A 111 0.59 -0.51 1.39
N PHE A 112 0.05 0.68 1.64
CA PHE A 112 -0.81 0.93 2.79
C PHE A 112 -2.12 0.14 2.71
N LEU A 113 -2.76 0.10 1.55
CA LEU A 113 -3.97 -0.71 1.33
C LEU A 113 -3.71 -2.20 1.53
N MET A 114 -2.60 -2.72 0.98
CA MET A 114 -2.19 -4.11 1.18
C MET A 114 -1.93 -4.40 2.67
N ALA A 115 -1.21 -3.52 3.37
CA ALA A 115 -0.96 -3.68 4.81
C ALA A 115 -2.25 -3.77 5.62
N LEU A 116 -3.23 -2.93 5.31
CA LEU A 116 -4.52 -2.91 6.00
C LEU A 116 -5.31 -4.20 5.77
N VAL A 117 -5.44 -4.65 4.52
CA VAL A 117 -6.26 -5.83 4.21
C VAL A 117 -5.58 -7.12 4.66
N ASP A 118 -4.25 -7.23 4.57
CA ASP A 118 -3.50 -8.39 5.03
C ASP A 118 -3.52 -8.49 6.57
N CYS A 119 -3.34 -7.36 7.25
CA CYS A 119 -3.49 -7.33 8.71
C CYS A 119 -4.94 -7.60 9.13
N TYR A 120 -5.95 -7.15 8.38
CA TYR A 120 -7.35 -7.45 8.67
C TYR A 120 -7.64 -8.96 8.58
N GLU A 121 -7.15 -9.65 7.54
CA GLU A 121 -7.28 -11.11 7.41
C GLU A 121 -6.65 -11.86 8.58
N MET A 122 -5.44 -11.44 8.98
CA MET A 122 -4.71 -12.10 10.07
C MET A 122 -5.21 -11.72 11.47
N ALA A 123 -5.97 -10.63 11.60
CA ALA A 123 -6.41 -10.15 12.90
C ALA A 123 -7.38 -11.10 13.57
N SER A 124 -7.13 -11.40 14.86
CA SER A 124 -7.96 -12.28 15.67
C SER A 124 -9.37 -11.72 15.88
N GLU A 125 -10.37 -12.56 15.73
CA GLU A 125 -11.77 -12.22 16.06
C GLU A 125 -11.97 -11.91 17.55
N GLU A 126 -11.12 -12.46 18.42
CA GLU A 126 -11.17 -12.20 19.86
C GLU A 126 -10.81 -10.74 20.20
N LEU A 127 -10.06 -10.06 19.33
CA LEU A 127 -9.70 -8.66 19.46
C LEU A 127 -10.51 -7.80 18.48
N TYR A 128 -11.82 -7.90 18.60
CA TYR A 128 -12.79 -7.29 17.70
C TYR A 128 -12.51 -5.80 17.42
N ASP A 129 -12.21 -5.00 18.44
CA ASP A 129 -11.93 -3.56 18.26
C ASP A 129 -10.71 -3.29 17.40
N CYS A 130 -9.70 -4.15 17.47
CA CYS A 130 -8.50 -4.07 16.64
C CYS A 130 -8.83 -4.41 15.18
N LYS A 131 -9.52 -5.53 14.96
CA LYS A 131 -9.93 -5.95 13.63
C LYS A 131 -10.85 -4.92 12.98
N ARG A 132 -11.86 -4.44 13.72
CA ARG A 132 -12.78 -3.38 13.27
C ARG A 132 -12.00 -2.11 12.87
N ALA A 133 -11.03 -1.67 13.67
CA ALA A 133 -10.26 -0.47 13.36
C ALA A 133 -9.49 -0.59 12.03
N LEU A 134 -8.90 -1.76 11.74
CA LEU A 134 -8.26 -2.02 10.44
C LEU A 134 -9.27 -1.94 9.29
N GLY A 135 -10.44 -2.57 9.48
CA GLY A 135 -11.50 -2.56 8.48
C GLY A 135 -12.04 -1.16 8.18
N ASP A 136 -12.25 -0.33 9.21
CA ASP A 136 -12.75 1.03 9.05
C ASP A 136 -11.73 1.92 8.32
N LEU A 137 -10.43 1.79 8.68
CA LEU A 137 -9.33 2.48 7.99
C LEU A 137 -9.22 2.06 6.52
N TYR A 138 -9.35 0.77 6.24
CA TYR A 138 -9.33 0.27 4.87
C TYR A 138 -10.48 0.82 4.04
N ARG A 139 -11.72 0.79 4.57
CA ARG A 139 -12.90 1.33 3.87
C ARG A 139 -12.76 2.81 3.58
N GLU A 140 -12.21 3.60 4.50
CA GLU A 140 -11.94 5.03 4.29
C GLU A 140 -10.91 5.22 3.17
N ALA A 141 -9.78 4.52 3.23
CA ALA A 141 -8.69 4.65 2.28
C ALA A 141 -9.10 4.24 0.85
N ILE A 142 -9.73 3.07 0.69
CA ILE A 142 -10.11 2.60 -0.65
C ILE A 142 -11.20 3.48 -1.28
N LYS A 143 -12.13 4.01 -0.48
CA LYS A 143 -13.13 4.96 -0.96
C LYS A 143 -12.51 6.26 -1.47
N GLY A 144 -11.45 6.72 -0.84
CA GLY A 144 -10.67 7.87 -1.29
C GLY A 144 -9.96 7.60 -2.61
N VAL A 145 -9.23 6.48 -2.69
CA VAL A 145 -8.46 6.06 -3.86
C VAL A 145 -9.35 5.90 -5.10
N LEU A 146 -10.51 5.26 -4.99
CA LEU A 146 -11.40 4.99 -6.12
C LEU A 146 -11.98 6.26 -6.78
N LYS A 147 -11.95 7.41 -6.13
CA LYS A 147 -12.33 8.69 -6.78
C LYS A 147 -11.37 9.12 -7.88
N TRP A 148 -10.15 8.60 -7.86
CA TRP A 148 -9.05 8.96 -8.76
C TRP A 148 -8.78 7.90 -9.83
N GLN A 149 -9.62 6.88 -9.94
CA GLN A 149 -9.52 5.90 -11.02
C GLN A 149 -9.75 6.56 -12.37
N ASP A 150 -8.86 6.35 -13.30
CA ASP A 150 -9.04 6.81 -14.67
C ASP A 150 -10.18 6.04 -15.35
N ALA A 151 -11.18 6.75 -15.84
CA ALA A 151 -12.42 6.16 -16.35
C ALA A 151 -12.20 5.34 -17.63
N ASP A 152 -11.25 5.73 -18.47
CA ASP A 152 -11.01 5.11 -19.77
C ASP A 152 -10.12 3.87 -19.66
N SER A 153 -9.07 3.96 -18.84
CA SER A 153 -8.09 2.88 -18.67
C SER A 153 -8.43 1.92 -17.54
N ARG A 154 -9.25 2.33 -16.57
CA ARG A 154 -9.50 1.66 -15.29
C ARG A 154 -8.29 1.62 -14.34
N LEU A 155 -7.15 2.14 -14.72
CA LEU A 155 -5.93 2.17 -13.93
C LEU A 155 -5.79 3.49 -13.16
N PHE A 156 -4.66 3.66 -12.49
CA PHE A 156 -4.34 4.85 -11.71
C PHE A 156 -3.00 5.45 -12.16
N TYR A 157 -2.92 6.77 -12.12
CA TYR A 157 -1.70 7.50 -12.43
C TYR A 157 -0.67 7.39 -11.29
N GLN A 158 0.63 7.48 -11.62
CA GLN A 158 1.73 7.45 -10.65
C GLN A 158 1.54 8.49 -9.55
N LEU A 159 1.32 9.76 -9.92
CA LEU A 159 0.85 10.81 -9.02
C LEU A 159 -0.67 10.85 -9.10
N ILE A 160 -1.31 10.12 -8.21
CA ILE A 160 -2.73 9.76 -8.32
C ILE A 160 -3.66 10.97 -8.39
N ALA A 161 -3.36 12.05 -7.68
CA ALA A 161 -4.18 13.27 -7.64
C ALA A 161 -3.91 14.24 -8.81
N LEU A 162 -2.98 13.90 -9.71
CA LEU A 162 -2.51 14.79 -10.78
C LEU A 162 -2.62 14.14 -12.18
N PRO A 163 -3.77 13.60 -12.58
CA PRO A 163 -3.90 12.81 -13.82
C PRO A 163 -3.59 13.60 -15.09
N ARG A 164 -3.68 14.95 -15.05
CA ARG A 164 -3.50 15.82 -16.21
C ARG A 164 -2.11 16.44 -16.33
N VAL A 165 -1.21 16.14 -15.39
CA VAL A 165 0.15 16.66 -15.45
C VAL A 165 0.91 15.96 -16.56
N GLU A 166 1.58 16.74 -17.39
CA GLU A 166 2.42 16.24 -18.48
C GLU A 166 3.50 15.29 -17.95
N GLY A 167 3.67 14.16 -18.61
CA GLY A 167 4.61 13.11 -18.20
C GLY A 167 4.10 12.17 -17.11
N ASN A 168 2.94 12.42 -16.49
CA ASN A 168 2.35 11.46 -15.57
C ASN A 168 1.76 10.28 -16.35
N TYR A 169 1.89 9.08 -15.81
CA TYR A 169 1.54 7.84 -16.51
C TYR A 169 0.76 6.88 -15.63
N LEU A 170 0.07 5.92 -16.26
CA LEU A 170 -0.65 4.85 -15.59
C LEU A 170 0.35 3.85 -15.01
N GLU A 171 0.39 3.74 -13.69
CA GLU A 171 1.40 2.98 -12.98
C GLU A 171 0.90 1.59 -12.61
N THR A 172 1.62 0.57 -13.07
CA THR A 172 1.22 -0.83 -12.99
C THR A 172 1.20 -1.38 -11.58
N SER A 173 2.28 -1.20 -10.84
CA SER A 173 2.42 -1.85 -9.52
C SER A 173 1.38 -1.36 -8.51
N GLY A 174 1.18 -0.06 -8.44
CA GLY A 174 0.17 0.52 -7.55
C GLY A 174 -1.26 0.18 -7.96
N SER A 175 -1.55 0.16 -9.28
CA SER A 175 -2.86 -0.29 -9.78
C SER A 175 -3.15 -1.75 -9.40
N LEU A 176 -2.17 -2.64 -9.51
CA LEU A 176 -2.29 -4.04 -9.06
C LEU A 176 -2.50 -4.14 -7.55
N MET A 177 -1.80 -3.32 -6.74
CA MET A 177 -2.00 -3.29 -5.28
C MET A 177 -3.43 -2.89 -4.90
N VAL A 178 -4.00 -1.93 -5.64
CA VAL A 178 -5.42 -1.55 -5.46
C VAL A 178 -6.33 -2.71 -5.82
N ALA A 179 -6.13 -3.36 -6.98
CA ALA A 179 -6.92 -4.51 -7.41
C ALA A 179 -6.86 -5.67 -6.40
N TYR A 180 -5.64 -6.04 -5.99
CA TYR A 180 -5.41 -7.05 -4.94
C TYR A 180 -6.21 -6.75 -3.69
N SER A 181 -6.07 -5.51 -3.19
CA SER A 181 -6.71 -5.13 -1.92
C SER A 181 -8.24 -5.18 -1.99
N ILE A 182 -8.83 -4.79 -3.13
CA ILE A 182 -10.28 -4.83 -3.34
C ILE A 182 -10.79 -6.27 -3.39
N MET A 183 -10.20 -7.13 -4.24
CA MET A 183 -10.64 -8.52 -4.38
C MET A 183 -10.49 -9.27 -3.06
N LYS A 184 -9.37 -9.11 -2.37
CA LYS A 184 -9.17 -9.68 -1.04
C LYS A 184 -10.18 -9.17 -0.02
N ALA A 185 -10.47 -7.87 0.00
CA ALA A 185 -11.46 -7.30 0.90
C ALA A 185 -12.89 -7.81 0.62
N CYS A 186 -13.23 -8.08 -0.65
CA CYS A 186 -14.50 -8.71 -1.02
C CYS A 186 -14.54 -10.17 -0.53
N ARG A 187 -13.49 -10.94 -0.74
CA ARG A 187 -13.40 -12.33 -0.24
C ARG A 187 -13.51 -12.42 1.29
N LEU A 188 -13.02 -11.41 2.00
CA LEU A 188 -13.08 -11.30 3.46
C LEU A 188 -14.37 -10.63 3.97
N GLU A 189 -15.35 -10.38 3.11
CA GLU A 189 -16.60 -9.68 3.43
C GLU A 189 -16.38 -8.28 4.06
N LEU A 190 -15.20 -7.73 3.93
CA LEU A 190 -14.86 -6.38 4.37
C LEU A 190 -15.46 -5.32 3.44
N LEU A 191 -15.59 -5.64 2.15
CA LEU A 191 -16.33 -4.89 1.15
C LEU A 191 -17.46 -5.74 0.58
N LEU A 192 -18.53 -5.07 0.15
CA LEU A 192 -19.66 -5.72 -0.54
C LEU A 192 -19.21 -6.17 -1.94
N SER A 193 -19.23 -7.46 -2.20
CA SER A 193 -18.81 -8.06 -3.47
C SER A 193 -19.61 -7.52 -4.66
N ASP A 194 -20.94 -7.45 -4.55
CA ASP A 194 -21.82 -6.91 -5.59
C ASP A 194 -21.44 -5.50 -6.05
N LYS A 195 -20.80 -4.74 -5.18
CA LYS A 195 -20.43 -3.35 -5.46
C LYS A 195 -18.98 -3.17 -5.92
N TYR A 196 -18.05 -3.96 -5.37
CA TYR A 196 -16.62 -3.65 -5.49
C TYR A 196 -15.81 -4.71 -6.23
N LEU A 197 -16.25 -5.99 -6.23
CA LEU A 197 -15.46 -7.08 -6.81
C LEU A 197 -15.14 -6.80 -8.28
N ARG A 198 -16.15 -6.47 -9.07
CA ARG A 198 -15.99 -6.12 -10.48
C ARG A 198 -14.96 -5.01 -10.72
N THR A 199 -14.91 -4.00 -9.84
CA THR A 199 -13.91 -2.93 -9.95
C THR A 199 -12.49 -3.48 -9.79
N GLY A 200 -12.24 -4.36 -8.81
CA GLY A 200 -10.95 -5.01 -8.62
C GLY A 200 -10.55 -5.86 -9.82
N GLU A 201 -11.48 -6.62 -10.38
CA GLU A 201 -11.27 -7.45 -11.58
C GLU A 201 -10.99 -6.60 -12.82
N GLU A 202 -11.76 -5.53 -13.05
CA GLU A 202 -11.55 -4.61 -14.18
C GLU A 202 -10.17 -3.96 -14.14
N ILE A 203 -9.67 -3.57 -12.96
CA ILE A 203 -8.31 -3.04 -12.80
C ILE A 203 -7.27 -4.12 -13.17
N PHE A 204 -7.42 -5.33 -12.64
CA PHE A 204 -6.51 -6.43 -12.94
C PHE A 204 -6.46 -6.75 -14.43
N LEU A 205 -7.62 -6.94 -15.06
CA LEU A 205 -7.74 -7.24 -16.49
C LEU A 205 -7.19 -6.10 -17.35
N ALA A 206 -7.41 -4.84 -16.96
CA ALA A 206 -6.87 -3.68 -17.65
C ALA A 206 -5.33 -3.63 -17.59
N VAL A 207 -4.72 -4.08 -16.49
CA VAL A 207 -3.25 -4.24 -16.42
C VAL A 207 -2.80 -5.31 -17.41
N LEU A 208 -3.46 -6.46 -17.47
CA LEU A 208 -3.09 -7.52 -18.42
C LEU A 208 -3.23 -7.06 -19.88
N GLU A 209 -4.28 -6.31 -20.19
CA GLU A 209 -4.52 -5.82 -21.54
C GLU A 209 -3.55 -4.72 -21.98
N ARG A 210 -3.22 -3.78 -21.08
CA ARG A 210 -2.52 -2.54 -21.44
C ARG A 210 -1.03 -2.53 -21.11
N GLN A 211 -0.61 -3.31 -20.12
CA GLN A 211 0.74 -3.27 -19.58
C GLN A 211 1.53 -4.57 -19.84
N MET A 212 0.86 -5.65 -20.27
CA MET A 212 1.57 -6.85 -20.69
C MET A 212 1.81 -6.83 -22.20
N THR A 213 3.05 -7.14 -22.57
CA THR A 213 3.48 -7.31 -23.96
C THR A 213 4.09 -8.69 -24.12
N PHE A 214 4.08 -9.21 -25.35
CA PHE A 214 4.72 -10.49 -25.68
C PHE A 214 5.83 -10.24 -26.70
N HIS A 215 7.07 -10.42 -26.29
CA HIS A 215 8.25 -10.36 -27.18
C HIS A 215 9.33 -11.31 -26.65
N ASP A 216 10.33 -11.64 -27.46
CA ASP A 216 11.41 -12.58 -27.10
C ASP A 216 10.92 -13.95 -26.54
N GLY A 217 9.75 -14.38 -27.00
CA GLY A 217 9.16 -15.67 -26.61
C GLY A 217 8.56 -15.75 -25.19
N ARG A 218 8.38 -14.60 -24.54
CA ARG A 218 7.79 -14.52 -23.17
C ARG A 218 6.94 -13.26 -22.99
N PHE A 219 6.12 -13.27 -21.95
CA PHE A 219 5.40 -12.08 -21.51
C PHE A 219 6.28 -11.18 -20.66
N HIS A 220 6.08 -9.87 -20.84
CA HIS A 220 6.73 -8.81 -20.08
C HIS A 220 5.67 -7.91 -19.46
N LEU A 221 5.93 -7.42 -18.24
CA LEU A 221 5.06 -6.50 -17.52
C LEU A 221 5.70 -5.12 -17.44
N GLY A 222 5.19 -4.17 -18.21
CA GLY A 222 5.68 -2.79 -18.29
C GLY A 222 4.98 -1.82 -17.34
N GLY A 223 5.25 -0.52 -17.53
CA GLY A 223 4.54 0.58 -16.87
C GLY A 223 4.82 0.70 -15.36
N THR A 224 5.94 0.14 -14.87
CA THR A 224 6.28 0.17 -13.44
C THR A 224 7.32 1.23 -13.14
N CYS A 225 7.07 2.09 -12.15
CA CYS A 225 8.10 2.95 -11.58
C CYS A 225 9.20 2.10 -10.94
N GLU A 226 10.46 2.26 -11.37
CA GLU A 226 11.57 1.48 -10.82
C GLU A 226 11.67 1.68 -9.30
N VAL A 227 11.80 2.94 -8.87
CA VAL A 227 11.89 3.28 -7.45
C VAL A 227 11.49 4.75 -7.25
N ALA A 228 10.76 5.06 -6.19
CA ALA A 228 10.65 6.42 -5.71
C ALA A 228 10.82 6.44 -4.19
N GLY A 229 11.27 7.57 -3.67
CA GLY A 229 11.53 7.75 -2.24
C GLY A 229 11.78 9.21 -1.92
N LEU A 230 11.98 9.53 -0.65
CA LEU A 230 12.12 10.89 -0.13
C LEU A 230 13.45 11.03 0.61
N GLY A 231 14.35 11.90 0.09
CA GLY A 231 15.69 12.02 0.67
C GLY A 231 16.50 10.70 0.68
N PRO A 232 17.65 10.61 1.34
CA PRO A 232 18.42 11.73 1.89
C PRO A 232 19.09 12.60 0.82
N ARG A 233 18.98 12.26 -0.47
CA ARG A 233 19.50 13.05 -1.58
C ARG A 233 18.55 14.21 -1.89
N HIS A 234 19.06 15.40 -2.16
CA HIS A 234 18.26 16.60 -2.47
C HIS A 234 17.35 16.42 -3.68
N GLU A 235 17.75 15.58 -4.67
CA GLU A 235 16.92 15.29 -5.85
C GLU A 235 15.61 14.60 -5.49
N ARG A 236 15.59 13.83 -4.39
CA ARG A 236 14.39 13.12 -3.89
C ARG A 236 13.57 14.01 -2.96
N ASN A 237 13.14 15.13 -3.51
CA ASN A 237 12.43 16.19 -2.78
C ASN A 237 10.90 16.03 -2.77
N GLY A 238 10.37 14.96 -3.38
CA GLY A 238 8.93 14.70 -3.42
C GLY A 238 8.14 15.60 -4.39
N SER A 239 8.82 16.42 -5.21
CA SER A 239 8.16 17.25 -6.22
C SER A 239 7.56 16.39 -7.35
N VAL A 240 6.71 17.01 -8.16
CA VAL A 240 6.15 16.38 -9.38
C VAL A 240 7.26 15.99 -10.32
N GLU A 241 8.19 16.91 -10.58
CA GLU A 241 9.33 16.70 -11.48
C GLU A 241 10.18 15.52 -11.02
N TYR A 242 10.42 15.41 -9.70
CA TYR A 242 11.16 14.29 -9.15
C TYR A 242 10.45 12.95 -9.42
N TYR A 243 9.18 12.82 -9.04
CA TYR A 243 8.47 11.55 -9.25
C TYR A 243 8.38 11.15 -10.72
N LEU A 244 8.21 12.12 -11.62
CA LEU A 244 8.11 11.85 -13.05
C LEU A 244 9.47 11.67 -13.75
N SER A 245 10.57 12.00 -13.08
CA SER A 245 11.93 11.71 -13.56
C SER A 245 12.40 10.28 -13.25
N GLU A 246 11.71 9.57 -12.37
CA GLU A 246 12.06 8.18 -12.05
C GLU A 246 11.76 7.26 -13.24
N LYS A 247 12.62 6.27 -13.44
CA LYS A 247 12.53 5.37 -14.60
C LYS A 247 11.26 4.52 -14.56
N ILE A 248 10.67 4.37 -15.73
CA ILE A 248 9.63 3.38 -16.00
C ILE A 248 10.33 2.13 -16.55
N VAL A 249 10.09 0.98 -15.94
CA VAL A 249 10.78 -0.28 -16.24
C VAL A 249 9.79 -1.41 -16.52
N GLU A 250 10.29 -2.44 -17.20
CA GLU A 250 9.62 -3.72 -17.39
C GLU A 250 10.16 -4.76 -16.40
N ASP A 251 9.33 -5.76 -16.12
CA ASP A 251 9.68 -6.95 -15.33
C ASP A 251 10.22 -6.66 -13.93
N ASP A 252 9.83 -5.55 -13.35
CA ASP A 252 10.23 -5.23 -11.99
C ASP A 252 9.64 -6.25 -10.99
N PRO A 253 10.45 -6.86 -10.12
CA PRO A 253 10.00 -7.87 -9.17
C PRO A 253 8.85 -7.40 -8.25
N LYS A 254 8.76 -6.11 -7.95
CA LYS A 254 7.68 -5.56 -7.14
C LYS A 254 6.33 -5.67 -7.86
N ALA A 255 6.29 -5.34 -9.16
CA ALA A 255 5.08 -5.46 -9.96
C ALA A 255 4.73 -6.92 -10.23
N GLN A 256 5.73 -7.74 -10.59
CA GLN A 256 5.52 -9.18 -10.83
C GLN A 256 4.99 -9.90 -9.58
N GLY A 257 5.56 -9.61 -8.40
CA GLY A 257 5.09 -10.20 -7.14
C GLY A 257 3.64 -9.84 -6.83
N VAL A 258 3.28 -8.57 -7.00
CA VAL A 258 1.89 -8.13 -6.79
C VAL A 258 0.95 -8.67 -7.87
N LEU A 259 1.40 -8.81 -9.13
CA LEU A 259 0.63 -9.46 -10.19
C LEU A 259 0.26 -10.89 -9.79
N MET A 260 1.21 -11.67 -9.29
CA MET A 260 0.96 -13.03 -8.82
C MET A 260 -0.01 -13.07 -7.64
N MET A 261 0.12 -12.16 -6.67
CA MET A 261 -0.79 -12.06 -5.54
C MET A 261 -2.21 -11.67 -6.00
N THR A 262 -2.31 -10.73 -6.93
CA THR A 262 -3.59 -10.26 -7.50
C THR A 262 -4.28 -11.40 -8.28
N TYR A 263 -3.51 -12.15 -9.06
CA TYR A 263 -4.02 -13.31 -9.77
C TYR A 263 -4.51 -14.41 -8.81
N GLY A 264 -3.80 -14.62 -7.70
CA GLY A 264 -4.24 -15.54 -6.65
C GLY A 264 -5.59 -15.14 -6.05
N GLU A 265 -5.80 -13.86 -5.73
CA GLU A 265 -7.10 -13.39 -5.24
C GLU A 265 -8.20 -13.47 -6.34
N TYR A 266 -7.86 -13.18 -7.59
CA TYR A 266 -8.77 -13.36 -8.73
C TYR A 266 -9.28 -14.80 -8.83
N LEU A 267 -8.39 -15.79 -8.72
CA LEU A 267 -8.80 -17.21 -8.72
C LEU A 267 -9.66 -17.55 -7.51
N LEU A 268 -9.28 -17.12 -6.32
CA LEU A 268 -10.02 -17.39 -5.09
C LEU A 268 -11.44 -16.80 -5.11
N THR A 269 -11.66 -15.68 -5.76
CA THR A 269 -12.99 -15.07 -5.90
C THR A 269 -13.85 -15.80 -6.95
N HIS A 270 -13.24 -16.38 -8.00
CA HIS A 270 -13.97 -17.12 -9.04
C HIS A 270 -14.26 -18.55 -8.66
N ASP A 271 -13.36 -19.20 -7.91
CA ASP A 271 -13.57 -20.59 -7.45
C ASP A 271 -14.53 -20.68 -6.26
N ASN A 272 -14.93 -19.55 -5.67
CA ASN A 272 -15.89 -19.52 -4.56
C ASN A 272 -17.30 -19.19 -5.09
N PRO A 273 -18.21 -20.19 -5.17
CA PRO A 273 -19.56 -19.98 -5.72
C PRO A 273 -20.43 -19.03 -4.89
N GLU A 274 -20.04 -18.72 -3.64
CA GLU A 274 -20.77 -17.76 -2.78
C GLU A 274 -20.36 -16.30 -3.08
N ILE A 275 -19.18 -16.10 -3.67
CA ILE A 275 -18.61 -14.77 -3.96
C ILE A 275 -18.73 -14.44 -5.46
N ALA A 276 -18.76 -15.47 -6.33
CA ALA A 276 -18.86 -15.29 -7.77
C ALA A 276 -20.08 -14.41 -8.12
N ILE A 277 -19.83 -13.37 -8.93
CA ILE A 277 -20.90 -12.53 -9.45
C ILE A 277 -21.87 -13.43 -10.21
N LYS A 278 -23.11 -13.51 -9.76
CA LYS A 278 -24.17 -14.17 -10.54
C LYS A 278 -24.40 -13.33 -11.79
N GLU A 279 -24.07 -13.87 -12.95
CA GLU A 279 -24.35 -13.29 -14.26
C GLU A 279 -25.83 -12.94 -14.45
#